data_262a815d00a4fec3ec86f973f553459a
#
_entry.id   262a815d00a4fec3ec86f973f553459a
#
_cell.length_a   1.000
_cell.length_b   1.000
_cell.length_c   1.000
_cell.angle_alpha   90.00
_cell.angle_beta   90.00
_cell.angle_gamma   90.00
#
_symmetry.space_group_name_H-M   'P 1'
#
loop_
_entity.id
_entity.type
_entity.pdbx_description
1 polymer ?
#
loop_
_entity_poly.entity_id
_entity_poly.type
_entity_poly.pdbx_seq_one_letter_code
_entity_poly.pdbx_strand_id
1 'polypeptide(L)'
;MIAIIDSFPLPLCQDHRKFRAILFQCFADIGYNATKQKYYYGFKVHVVTDTQGLILNYELTPASIHDAKAAPEVIENCPCPFVIADVGYVGKKLQHIFSQMGYQLWTPYRSNMRFAKQHNSQLKKFGAELRAALLI
;
A
#
# COMPACT_ATOMS: atom_id res chain seq x y z
N MET A 1 3.46 -8.33 17.22
CA MET A 1 3.53 -6.95 16.68
C MET A 1 3.09 -7.00 15.22
N ILE A 2 2.26 -6.08 14.77
CA ILE A 2 1.65 -6.06 13.44
C ILE A 2 2.02 -4.75 12.76
N ALA A 3 2.40 -4.83 11.49
CA ALA A 3 2.62 -3.67 10.63
C ALA A 3 1.45 -3.51 9.65
N ILE A 4 1.22 -2.28 9.22
CA ILE A 4 0.23 -1.93 8.21
C ILE A 4 0.98 -1.23 7.08
N ILE A 5 0.83 -1.75 5.86
CA ILE A 5 1.39 -1.13 4.66
C ILE A 5 0.28 -0.47 3.85
N ASP A 6 0.52 0.75 3.43
CA ASP A 6 -0.42 1.53 2.60
C ASP A 6 0.34 2.47 1.67
N SER A 7 -0.36 3.04 0.71
CA SER A 7 0.19 4.03 -0.20
C SER A 7 -0.79 5.17 -0.44
N PHE A 8 -0.25 6.35 -0.69
CA PHE A 8 -1.05 7.52 -1.06
C PHE A 8 -0.35 8.36 -2.14
N PRO A 9 -1.12 9.04 -2.98
CA PRO A 9 -0.56 9.91 -4.02
C PRO A 9 0.04 11.17 -3.44
N LEU A 10 1.15 11.61 -4.02
CA LEU A 10 1.77 12.92 -3.79
C LEU A 10 1.80 13.69 -5.11
N PRO A 11 0.71 14.37 -5.48
CA PRO A 11 0.61 15.05 -6.76
C PRO A 11 1.44 16.33 -6.79
N LEU A 12 2.19 16.51 -7.89
CA LEU A 12 2.85 17.77 -8.24
C LEU A 12 1.92 18.65 -9.09
N CYS A 13 1.16 18.04 -9.99
CA CYS A 13 0.08 18.69 -10.71
C CYS A 13 -1.00 17.69 -11.13
N GLN A 14 -2.17 18.19 -11.44
CA GLN A 14 -3.35 17.39 -11.79
C GLN A 14 -3.87 17.70 -13.19
N ASP A 15 -4.58 16.74 -13.77
CA ASP A 15 -5.38 16.82 -14.99
C ASP A 15 -4.65 17.44 -16.20
N HIS A 16 -5.06 18.64 -16.61
CA HIS A 16 -4.63 19.27 -17.86
C HIS A 16 -3.14 19.65 -17.91
N ARG A 17 -2.45 19.68 -16.78
CA ARG A 17 -1.01 20.00 -16.70
C ARG A 17 -0.10 18.76 -16.69
N LYS A 18 -0.65 17.57 -16.51
CA LYS A 18 0.13 16.33 -16.34
C LYS A 18 1.12 16.05 -17.49
N PHE A 19 0.76 16.38 -18.73
CA PHE A 19 1.61 16.16 -19.90
C PHE A 19 2.61 17.29 -20.17
N ARG A 20 2.47 18.42 -19.49
CA ARG A 20 3.35 19.59 -19.63
C ARG A 20 4.23 19.81 -18.42
N ALA A 21 4.13 18.95 -17.43
CA ALA A 21 4.92 19.05 -16.20
C ALA A 21 6.38 18.72 -16.50
N ILE A 22 7.27 19.60 -16.07
CA ILE A 22 8.73 19.46 -16.21
C ILE A 22 9.42 19.26 -14.85
N LEU A 23 8.72 19.58 -13.74
CA LEU A 23 9.25 19.44 -12.41
C LEU A 23 9.53 17.97 -12.11
N PHE A 24 10.75 17.64 -11.67
CA PHE A 24 11.21 16.27 -11.44
C PHE A 24 11.01 15.32 -12.61
N GLN A 25 11.23 15.79 -13.84
CA GLN A 25 10.94 15.05 -15.07
C GLN A 25 11.60 13.66 -15.15
N CYS A 26 12.76 13.48 -14.54
CA CYS A 26 13.45 12.19 -14.50
C CYS A 26 12.97 11.25 -13.38
N PHE A 27 12.17 11.71 -12.43
CA PHE A 27 11.82 10.99 -11.22
C PHE A 27 10.31 10.81 -11.04
N ALA A 28 9.52 11.84 -11.40
CA ALA A 28 8.06 11.81 -11.32
C ALA A 28 7.43 11.18 -12.56
N ASP A 29 6.22 10.69 -12.43
CA ASP A 29 5.46 10.09 -13.53
C ASP A 29 3.96 10.30 -13.35
N ILE A 30 3.18 9.87 -14.36
CA ILE A 30 1.72 9.92 -14.34
C ILE A 30 1.17 8.68 -13.64
N GLY A 31 0.33 8.89 -12.66
CA GLY A 31 -0.43 7.85 -11.96
C GLY A 31 -1.91 8.14 -11.92
N TYR A 32 -2.68 7.16 -11.48
CA TYR A 32 -4.13 7.25 -11.34
C TYR A 32 -4.55 7.20 -9.88
N ASN A 33 -5.30 8.20 -9.42
CA ASN A 33 -5.89 8.22 -8.09
C ASN A 33 -7.30 7.63 -8.16
N ALA A 34 -7.47 6.40 -7.73
CA ALA A 34 -8.74 5.69 -7.78
C ALA A 34 -9.84 6.34 -6.91
N THR A 35 -9.47 6.91 -5.77
CA THR A 35 -10.42 7.57 -4.86
C THR A 35 -11.02 8.84 -5.49
N LYS A 36 -10.20 9.65 -6.15
CA LYS A 36 -10.63 10.86 -6.85
C LYS A 36 -11.01 10.62 -8.30
N GLN A 37 -10.78 9.41 -8.83
CA GLN A 37 -11.00 9.04 -10.24
C GLN A 37 -10.30 9.99 -11.22
N LYS A 38 -9.07 10.39 -10.92
CA LYS A 38 -8.29 11.35 -11.69
C LYS A 38 -6.86 10.91 -11.88
N TYR A 39 -6.30 11.26 -13.04
CA TYR A 39 -4.86 11.17 -13.26
C TYR A 39 -4.14 12.34 -12.61
N TYR A 40 -2.91 12.11 -12.19
CA TYR A 40 -2.03 13.15 -11.66
C TYR A 40 -0.59 12.88 -12.09
N TYR A 41 0.21 13.91 -12.05
CA TYR A 41 1.65 13.82 -12.26
C TYR A 41 2.36 14.03 -10.92
N GLY A 42 3.23 13.12 -10.55
CA GLY A 42 3.98 13.24 -9.29
C GLY A 42 4.54 11.92 -8.81
N PHE A 43 4.43 11.72 -7.51
CA PHE A 43 4.95 10.58 -6.77
C PHE A 43 3.85 9.82 -6.05
N LYS A 44 4.21 8.64 -5.59
CA LYS A 44 3.43 7.86 -4.65
C LYS A 44 4.29 7.58 -3.42
N VAL A 45 3.73 7.78 -2.26
CA VAL A 45 4.38 7.45 -0.99
C VAL A 45 3.84 6.11 -0.52
N HIS A 46 4.73 5.16 -0.30
CA HIS A 46 4.42 3.88 0.34
C HIS A 46 4.93 3.96 1.78
N VAL A 47 4.11 3.59 2.72
CA VAL A 47 4.41 3.72 4.15
C VAL A 47 4.09 2.44 4.89
N VAL A 48 4.94 2.10 5.85
CA VAL A 48 4.71 1.03 6.81
C VAL A 48 4.59 1.65 8.20
N THR A 49 3.49 1.37 8.86
CA THR A 49 3.25 1.82 10.23
C THR A 49 3.00 0.63 11.15
N ASP A 50 3.18 0.85 12.45
CA ASP A 50 2.67 -0.07 13.46
C ASP A 50 1.19 0.20 13.76
N THR A 51 0.61 -0.57 14.69
CA THR A 51 -0.79 -0.42 15.12
C THR A 51 -1.06 0.87 15.90
N GLN A 52 -0.03 1.58 16.33
CA GLN A 52 -0.13 2.87 17.02
C GLN A 52 0.02 4.07 16.07
N GLY A 53 0.26 3.80 14.78
CA GLY A 53 0.45 4.84 13.77
C GLY A 53 1.88 5.37 13.68
N LEU A 54 2.85 4.73 14.37
CA LEU A 54 4.25 5.07 14.22
C LEU A 54 4.76 4.61 12.87
N ILE A 55 5.35 5.51 12.10
CA ILE A 55 5.98 5.19 10.82
C ILE A 55 7.26 4.40 11.06
N LEU A 56 7.32 3.18 10.56
CA LEU A 56 8.47 2.29 10.66
C LEU A 56 9.40 2.44 9.46
N ASN A 57 8.84 2.66 8.27
CA ASN A 57 9.57 2.89 7.04
C ASN A 57 8.68 3.55 5.99
N TYR A 58 9.29 4.17 4.99
CA TYR A 58 8.58 4.72 3.83
C TYR A 58 9.44 4.64 2.58
N GLU A 59 8.79 4.63 1.43
CA GLU A 59 9.42 4.68 0.11
C GLU A 59 8.68 5.68 -0.78
N LEU A 60 9.44 6.47 -1.52
CA LEU A 60 8.89 7.41 -2.50
C LEU A 60 9.16 6.87 -3.91
N THR A 61 8.11 6.60 -4.67
CA THR A 61 8.19 6.08 -6.03
C THR A 61 7.54 7.03 -7.03
N PRO A 62 7.92 6.95 -8.33
CA PRO A 62 7.11 7.57 -9.38
C PRO A 62 5.65 7.10 -9.29
N ALA A 63 4.70 7.96 -9.61
CA ALA A 63 3.26 7.69 -9.45
C ALA A 63 2.76 6.48 -10.24
N SER A 64 3.45 6.07 -11.30
CA SER A 64 3.13 4.91 -12.14
C SER A 64 3.46 3.55 -11.50
N ILE A 65 4.25 3.52 -10.45
CA ILE A 65 4.69 2.27 -9.81
C ILE A 65 3.54 1.65 -9.02
N HIS A 66 3.28 0.37 -9.27
CA HIS A 66 2.29 -0.39 -8.51
C HIS A 66 2.73 -0.64 -7.07
N ASP A 67 1.76 -0.62 -6.16
CA ASP A 67 1.97 -0.84 -4.74
C ASP A 67 2.67 -2.17 -4.45
N ALA A 68 2.25 -3.24 -5.13
CA ALA A 68 2.85 -4.56 -4.98
C ALA A 68 4.34 -4.61 -5.40
N LYS A 69 4.76 -3.74 -6.32
CA LYS A 69 6.15 -3.67 -6.77
C LYS A 69 7.06 -3.00 -5.74
N ALA A 70 6.57 -1.98 -5.05
CA ALA A 70 7.30 -1.24 -4.02
C ALA A 70 7.30 -1.95 -2.66
N ALA A 71 6.32 -2.82 -2.40
CA ALA A 71 6.11 -3.44 -1.10
C ALA A 71 7.33 -4.17 -0.51
N PRO A 72 8.11 -4.97 -1.27
CA PRO A 72 9.29 -5.63 -0.73
C PRO A 72 10.36 -4.67 -0.20
N GLU A 73 10.58 -3.55 -0.87
CA GLU A 73 11.55 -2.55 -0.45
C GLU A 73 11.10 -1.82 0.81
N VAL A 74 9.84 -1.43 0.85
CA VAL A 74 9.30 -0.66 1.98
C VAL A 74 9.17 -1.49 3.26
N ILE A 75 9.00 -2.81 3.15
CA ILE A 75 8.92 -3.70 4.31
C ILE A 75 10.29 -4.15 4.83
N GLU A 76 11.35 -3.92 4.08
CA GLU A 76 12.69 -4.34 4.44
C GLU A 76 13.09 -3.84 5.83
N ASN A 77 13.66 -4.72 6.64
CA ASN A 77 14.04 -4.45 8.03
C ASN A 77 12.88 -4.06 8.99
N CYS A 78 11.64 -4.30 8.59
CA CYS A 78 10.51 -4.09 9.49
C CYS A 78 10.58 -5.09 10.68
N PRO A 79 10.43 -4.62 11.93
CA PRO A 79 10.50 -5.50 13.09
C PRO A 79 9.24 -6.36 13.30
N CYS A 80 8.17 -6.10 12.54
CA CYS A 80 6.89 -6.76 12.70
C CYS A 80 6.75 -7.93 11.73
N PRO A 81 6.60 -9.18 12.20
CA PRO A 81 6.50 -10.35 11.33
C PRO A 81 5.17 -10.44 10.56
N PHE A 82 4.11 -9.82 11.06
CA PHE A 82 2.79 -9.82 10.46
C PHE A 82 2.52 -8.48 9.80
N VAL A 83 2.14 -8.51 8.52
CA VAL A 83 1.88 -7.32 7.71
C VAL A 83 0.47 -7.37 7.15
N ILE A 84 -0.28 -6.32 7.39
CA ILE A 84 -1.62 -6.12 6.80
C ILE A 84 -1.51 -5.09 5.68
N ALA A 85 -2.13 -5.39 4.55
CA ALA A 85 -2.18 -4.49 3.40
C ALA A 85 -3.57 -4.47 2.77
N ASP A 86 -3.84 -3.49 1.92
CA ASP A 86 -5.07 -3.37 1.16
C ASP A 86 -5.11 -4.37 -0.02
N VAL A 87 -6.27 -4.46 -0.68
CA VAL A 87 -6.51 -5.33 -1.84
C VAL A 87 -5.55 -5.08 -3.01
N GLY A 88 -4.96 -3.92 -3.11
CA GLY A 88 -3.92 -3.58 -4.09
C GLY A 88 -2.65 -4.43 -3.97
N TYR A 89 -2.42 -5.01 -2.81
CA TYR A 89 -1.26 -5.87 -2.52
C TYR A 89 -1.58 -7.36 -2.62
N VAL A 90 -2.77 -7.73 -3.07
CA VAL A 90 -3.17 -9.14 -3.19
C VAL A 90 -2.41 -9.85 -4.31
N GLY A 91 -1.91 -11.05 -4.03
CA GLY A 91 -1.27 -11.90 -5.02
C GLY A 91 -0.34 -12.94 -4.41
N LYS A 92 -0.35 -14.14 -5.01
CA LYS A 92 0.50 -15.26 -4.55
C LYS A 92 2.00 -14.95 -4.67
N LYS A 93 2.39 -14.23 -5.72
CA LYS A 93 3.79 -13.83 -5.93
C LYS A 93 4.30 -12.95 -4.80
N LEU A 94 3.53 -11.93 -4.42
CA LEU A 94 3.91 -11.03 -3.34
C LEU A 94 3.91 -11.74 -1.98
N GLN A 95 2.91 -12.59 -1.72
CA GLN A 95 2.88 -13.43 -0.51
C GLN A 95 4.12 -14.32 -0.42
N HIS A 96 4.53 -14.91 -1.54
CA HIS A 96 5.74 -15.74 -1.60
C HIS A 96 7.02 -14.94 -1.31
N ILE A 97 7.16 -13.75 -1.90
CA ILE A 97 8.30 -12.84 -1.65
C ILE A 97 8.35 -12.47 -0.16
N PHE A 98 7.23 -12.07 0.43
CA PHE A 98 7.16 -11.73 1.84
C PHE A 98 7.51 -12.91 2.73
N SER A 99 7.02 -14.10 2.41
CA SER A 99 7.35 -15.32 3.14
C SER A 99 8.84 -15.63 3.12
N GLN A 100 9.51 -15.45 1.97
CA GLN A 100 10.97 -15.61 1.86
C GLN A 100 11.75 -14.58 2.67
N MET A 101 11.19 -13.38 2.86
CA MET A 101 11.77 -12.33 3.70
C MET A 101 11.48 -12.52 5.20
N GLY A 102 10.69 -13.52 5.58
CA GLY A 102 10.30 -13.80 6.95
C GLY A 102 9.02 -13.07 7.41
N TYR A 103 8.23 -12.53 6.49
CA TYR A 103 6.98 -11.82 6.78
C TYR A 103 5.76 -12.62 6.35
N GLN A 104 4.67 -12.45 7.08
CA GLN A 104 3.36 -13.01 6.74
C GLN A 104 2.44 -11.87 6.29
N LEU A 105 2.11 -11.83 5.00
CA LEU A 105 1.26 -10.80 4.39
C LEU A 105 -0.21 -11.23 4.43
N TRP A 106 -1.05 -10.35 4.95
CA TRP A 106 -2.50 -10.51 5.02
C TRP A 106 -3.18 -9.40 4.22
N THR A 107 -3.94 -9.81 3.20
CA THR A 107 -4.68 -8.89 2.33
C THR A 107 -6.13 -9.32 2.18
N PRO A 108 -7.08 -8.39 1.96
CA PRO A 108 -8.42 -8.75 1.51
C PRO A 108 -8.36 -9.48 0.17
N TYR A 109 -9.29 -10.41 -0.06
CA TYR A 109 -9.45 -11.04 -1.36
C TYR A 109 -10.34 -10.19 -2.26
N ARG A 110 -10.05 -10.18 -3.55
CA ARG A 110 -10.95 -9.59 -4.56
C ARG A 110 -12.27 -10.37 -4.58
N SER A 111 -13.37 -9.70 -4.90
CA SER A 111 -14.73 -10.28 -4.88
C SER A 111 -14.88 -11.52 -5.77
N ASN A 112 -14.09 -11.63 -6.83
CA ASN A 112 -14.07 -12.77 -7.74
C ASN A 112 -13.20 -13.95 -7.28
N MET A 113 -12.51 -13.83 -6.14
CA MET A 113 -11.69 -14.91 -5.58
C MET A 113 -12.53 -15.86 -4.74
N ARG A 114 -12.13 -17.15 -4.77
CA ARG A 114 -12.76 -18.18 -3.94
C ARG A 114 -12.64 -17.85 -2.46
N PHE A 115 -13.73 -18.04 -1.70
CA PHE A 115 -13.83 -17.74 -0.26
C PHE A 115 -13.62 -16.26 0.12
N ALA A 116 -13.72 -15.31 -0.82
CA ALA A 116 -13.50 -13.88 -0.56
C ALA A 116 -14.38 -13.34 0.59
N LYS A 117 -15.66 -13.70 0.64
CA LYS A 117 -16.58 -13.23 1.69
C LYS A 117 -16.14 -13.67 3.09
N GLN A 118 -15.75 -14.93 3.24
CA GLN A 118 -15.33 -15.49 4.53
C GLN A 118 -14.00 -14.89 4.99
N HIS A 119 -13.03 -14.85 4.10
CA HIS A 119 -11.70 -14.28 4.37
C HIS A 119 -11.78 -12.80 4.74
N ASN A 120 -12.53 -11.99 3.94
CA ASN A 120 -12.65 -10.57 4.17
C ASN A 120 -13.45 -10.25 5.45
N SER A 121 -14.41 -11.11 5.82
CA SER A 121 -15.12 -10.98 7.10
C SER A 121 -14.21 -11.16 8.30
N GLN A 122 -13.28 -12.12 8.24
CA GLN A 122 -12.28 -12.34 9.28
C GLN A 122 -11.32 -11.15 9.38
N LEU A 123 -10.83 -10.64 8.26
CA LEU A 123 -9.96 -9.46 8.22
C LEU A 123 -10.66 -8.19 8.72
N LYS A 124 -11.96 -8.02 8.43
CA LYS A 124 -12.74 -6.88 8.93
C LYS A 124 -12.88 -6.91 10.45
N LYS A 125 -13.12 -8.08 11.04
CA LYS A 125 -13.16 -8.23 12.50
C LYS A 125 -11.82 -7.83 13.12
N PHE A 126 -10.74 -8.36 12.58
CA PHE A 126 -9.39 -8.06 13.02
C PHE A 126 -9.02 -6.58 12.82
N GLY A 127 -9.38 -6.00 11.68
CA GLY A 127 -9.18 -4.57 11.39
C GLY A 127 -10.03 -3.66 12.27
N ALA A 128 -11.22 -4.09 12.70
CA ALA A 128 -12.05 -3.35 13.65
C ALA A 128 -11.43 -3.34 15.05
N GLU A 129 -10.88 -4.46 15.48
CA GLU A 129 -10.14 -4.55 16.76
C GLU A 129 -8.89 -3.64 16.74
N LEU A 130 -8.15 -3.63 15.62
CA LEU A 130 -7.01 -2.73 15.42
C LEU A 130 -7.42 -1.25 15.40
N ARG A 131 -8.51 -0.91 14.72
CA ARG A 131 -9.04 0.48 14.69
C ARG A 131 -9.53 0.92 16.05
N ALA A 132 -10.14 0.04 16.82
CA ALA A 132 -10.56 0.33 18.21
C ALA A 132 -9.34 0.60 19.10
N ALA A 133 -8.22 -0.08 18.85
CA ALA A 133 -6.95 0.17 19.54
C ALA A 133 -6.26 1.48 19.07
N LEU A 134 -6.54 1.92 17.83
CA LEU A 134 -5.99 3.16 17.24
C LEU A 134 -6.82 4.41 17.55
N LEU A 135 -8.04 4.26 18.04
CA LEU A 135 -8.95 5.35 18.40
C LEU A 135 -8.73 5.90 19.82
N ILE A 136 -7.54 5.78 20.30
CA ILE A 136 -7.14 6.43 21.56
C ILE A 136 -6.59 7.81 21.27
#